data_d6ae12d026bbaacd4b44cb7506739761
#
_entry.id   d6ae12d026bbaacd4b44cb7506739761
#
_cell.length_a   1.000
_cell.length_b   1.000
_cell.length_c   1.000
_cell.angle_alpha   90.00
_cell.angle_beta   90.00
_cell.angle_gamma   90.00
#
_symmetry.space_group_name_H-M   'P 1'
#
loop_
_entity.id
_entity.type
_entity.pdbx_description
1 polymer ?
#
loop_
_entity_poly.entity_id
_entity_poly.type
_entity_poly.pdbx_seq_one_letter_code
_entity_poly.pdbx_strand_id
1 'polypeptide(L)'
;MTDRTRVAVVTGSGSGIGAAVAAELLLRGWMVAGLDLQPSPACSLSIEVDMADPERVGAAIRSVETELGVVSAAVSAAGYYEMAAVSDITGAQWQRMLAVHLGGFLHLSRSVLPQMLASGNGSIVAIGSELAVGGGGTGDAHYSAAKGALLGLMRSLAAEMAPQGVRVNAVAPGPTDTPLLAADSPWRASDYLSTLPIGRLASAEEVALCVAFLVDEGSFCVGETLNPNSGAVI
;
A
#
# COMPACT_ATOMS: atom_id res chain seq x y z
N MET A 1 25.60 14.39 13.39
CA MET A 1 24.70 13.39 12.83
C MET A 1 24.78 13.52 11.32
N THR A 2 25.39 12.58 10.64
CA THR A 2 25.45 12.58 9.17
C THR A 2 24.03 12.48 8.64
N ASP A 3 23.64 13.47 7.85
CA ASP A 3 22.36 13.52 7.15
C ASP A 3 22.32 12.31 6.17
N ARG A 4 21.82 11.17 6.68
CA ARG A 4 21.65 9.98 5.82
C ARG A 4 20.47 10.25 4.91
N THR A 5 20.69 10.19 3.62
CA THR A 5 19.63 10.24 2.61
C THR A 5 18.57 9.21 2.96
N ARG A 6 17.32 9.63 3.16
CA ARG A 6 16.20 8.76 3.47
C ARG A 6 15.60 8.27 2.16
N VAL A 7 15.63 6.95 1.92
CA VAL A 7 15.11 6.33 0.68
C VAL A 7 13.84 5.56 0.97
N ALA A 8 12.79 5.87 0.23
CA ALA A 8 11.51 5.18 0.27
C ALA A 8 11.19 4.51 -1.08
N VAL A 9 10.58 3.35 -1.02
CA VAL A 9 9.99 2.66 -2.18
C VAL A 9 8.47 2.73 -2.06
N VAL A 10 7.79 3.16 -3.14
CA VAL A 10 6.33 3.18 -3.22
C VAL A 10 5.88 2.39 -4.43
N THR A 11 5.11 1.33 -4.22
CA THR A 11 4.50 0.57 -5.31
C THR A 11 3.13 1.15 -5.69
N GLY A 12 2.71 1.01 -6.94
CA GLY A 12 1.48 1.65 -7.43
C GLY A 12 1.59 3.17 -7.51
N SER A 13 2.80 3.70 -7.72
CA SER A 13 3.14 5.12 -7.64
C SER A 13 2.73 5.94 -8.87
N GLY A 14 2.23 5.30 -9.91
CA GLY A 14 1.80 5.99 -11.14
C GLY A 14 0.47 6.73 -11.00
N SER A 15 -0.37 6.39 -10.02
CA SER A 15 -1.69 7.02 -9.82
C SER A 15 -2.22 6.87 -8.40
N GLY A 16 -3.35 7.54 -8.11
CA GLY A 16 -4.16 7.36 -6.91
C GLY A 16 -3.38 7.49 -5.60
N ILE A 17 -3.62 6.58 -4.66
CA ILE A 17 -3.01 6.61 -3.33
C ILE A 17 -1.49 6.49 -3.42
N GLY A 18 -0.95 5.63 -4.27
CA GLY A 18 0.50 5.47 -4.42
C GLY A 18 1.20 6.74 -4.90
N ALA A 19 0.61 7.44 -5.88
CA ALA A 19 1.13 8.71 -6.35
C ALA A 19 1.09 9.80 -5.27
N ALA A 20 -0.02 9.88 -4.51
CA ALA A 20 -0.15 10.83 -3.40
C ALA A 20 0.85 10.54 -2.29
N VAL A 21 1.07 9.27 -1.95
CA VAL A 21 2.10 8.85 -0.97
C VAL A 21 3.50 9.25 -1.45
N ALA A 22 3.81 8.98 -2.72
CA ALA A 22 5.11 9.37 -3.27
C ALA A 22 5.33 10.89 -3.19
N ALA A 23 4.31 11.68 -3.54
CA ALA A 23 4.35 13.14 -3.47
C ALA A 23 4.55 13.63 -2.02
N GLU A 24 3.81 13.07 -1.06
CA GLU A 24 3.91 13.45 0.35
C GLU A 24 5.29 13.12 0.92
N LEU A 25 5.85 11.95 0.61
CA LEU A 25 7.20 11.57 1.07
C LEU A 25 8.28 12.45 0.44
N LEU A 26 8.16 12.82 -0.84
CA LEU A 26 9.05 13.79 -1.48
C LEU A 26 9.01 15.15 -0.78
N LEU A 27 7.82 15.67 -0.44
CA LEU A 27 7.64 16.92 0.31
C LEU A 27 8.31 16.86 1.69
N ARG A 28 8.36 15.68 2.30
CA ARG A 28 9.06 15.43 3.58
C ARG A 28 10.56 15.19 3.43
N GLY A 29 11.11 15.34 2.23
CA GLY A 29 12.54 15.24 1.96
C GLY A 29 13.06 13.81 1.81
N TRP A 30 12.20 12.84 1.47
CA TRP A 30 12.61 11.50 1.08
C TRP A 30 13.04 11.48 -0.39
N MET A 31 14.04 10.65 -0.71
CA MET A 31 14.23 10.17 -2.09
C MET A 31 13.24 9.02 -2.32
N VAL A 32 12.40 9.14 -3.33
CA VAL A 32 11.33 8.16 -3.58
C VAL A 32 11.57 7.40 -4.87
N ALA A 33 11.66 6.07 -4.78
CA ALA A 33 11.59 5.19 -5.93
C ALA A 33 10.15 4.72 -6.13
N GLY A 34 9.59 5.02 -7.30
CA GLY A 34 8.26 4.57 -7.71
C GLY A 34 8.33 3.29 -8.52
N LEU A 35 7.59 2.27 -8.09
CA LEU A 35 7.44 0.97 -8.76
C LEU A 35 5.99 0.83 -9.26
N ASP A 36 5.79 0.78 -10.56
CA ASP A 36 4.45 0.69 -11.16
C ASP A 36 4.53 0.01 -12.54
N LEU A 37 3.40 -0.38 -13.11
CA LEU A 37 3.26 -0.79 -14.51
C LEU A 37 3.31 0.42 -15.47
N GLN A 38 3.13 1.62 -14.94
CA GLN A 38 3.16 2.89 -15.66
C GLN A 38 4.27 3.78 -15.10
N PRO A 39 4.81 4.70 -15.90
CA PRO A 39 5.81 5.64 -15.40
C PRO A 39 5.31 6.48 -14.22
N SER A 40 6.19 6.74 -13.27
CA SER A 40 5.96 7.60 -12.10
C SER A 40 6.93 8.81 -12.16
N PRO A 41 6.72 9.75 -13.08
CA PRO A 41 7.72 10.79 -13.42
C PRO A 41 7.98 11.78 -12.27
N ALA A 42 7.12 11.85 -11.28
CA ALA A 42 7.32 12.69 -10.10
C ALA A 42 8.32 12.06 -9.10
N CYS A 43 8.57 10.76 -9.17
CA CYS A 43 9.50 10.07 -8.28
C CYS A 43 10.96 10.37 -8.63
N SER A 44 11.87 10.26 -7.66
CA SER A 44 13.32 10.40 -7.85
C SER A 44 13.88 9.33 -8.79
N LEU A 45 13.28 8.15 -8.76
CA LEU A 45 13.54 7.02 -9.66
C LEU A 45 12.20 6.36 -10.01
N SER A 46 11.97 6.03 -11.28
CA SER A 46 10.77 5.31 -11.74
C SER A 46 11.16 4.01 -12.40
N ILE A 47 10.64 2.90 -11.92
CA ILE A 47 10.92 1.56 -12.45
C ILE A 47 9.61 0.87 -12.83
N GLU A 48 9.52 0.40 -14.09
CA GLU A 48 8.39 -0.38 -14.56
C GLU A 48 8.50 -1.83 -14.08
N VAL A 49 7.53 -2.26 -13.25
CA VAL A 49 7.51 -3.61 -12.69
C VAL A 49 6.09 -4.09 -12.35
N ASP A 50 5.79 -5.35 -12.69
CA ASP A 50 4.62 -6.05 -12.17
C ASP A 50 4.94 -6.62 -10.78
N MET A 51 4.20 -6.18 -9.77
CA MET A 51 4.39 -6.64 -8.40
C MET A 51 4.06 -8.13 -8.19
N ALA A 52 3.36 -8.76 -9.12
CA ALA A 52 3.13 -10.21 -9.11
C ALA A 52 4.38 -11.04 -9.49
N ASP A 53 5.44 -10.41 -10.02
CA ASP A 53 6.68 -11.07 -10.43
C ASP A 53 7.77 -10.87 -9.37
N PRO A 54 8.08 -11.90 -8.55
CA PRO A 54 9.05 -11.79 -7.46
C PRO A 54 10.48 -11.49 -7.92
N GLU A 55 10.87 -11.98 -9.11
CA GLU A 55 12.24 -11.80 -9.63
C GLU A 55 12.44 -10.35 -10.11
N ARG A 56 11.46 -9.81 -10.84
CA ARG A 56 11.47 -8.41 -11.27
C ARG A 56 11.40 -7.45 -10.10
N VAL A 57 10.58 -7.73 -9.07
CA VAL A 57 10.54 -6.92 -7.85
C VAL A 57 11.90 -6.92 -7.16
N GLY A 58 12.54 -8.09 -6.99
CA GLY A 58 13.88 -8.19 -6.40
C GLY A 58 14.94 -7.43 -7.20
N ALA A 59 14.88 -7.49 -8.54
CA ALA A 59 15.78 -6.72 -9.40
C ALA A 59 15.55 -5.20 -9.27
N ALA A 60 14.30 -4.76 -9.23
CA ALA A 60 13.94 -3.35 -9.05
C ALA A 60 14.48 -2.79 -7.71
N ILE A 61 14.33 -3.53 -6.61
CA ILE A 61 14.87 -3.09 -5.31
C ILE A 61 16.41 -2.99 -5.35
N ARG A 62 17.12 -3.92 -5.97
CA ARG A 62 18.58 -3.81 -6.13
C ARG A 62 18.99 -2.58 -6.95
N SER A 63 18.22 -2.21 -7.99
CA SER A 63 18.46 -0.97 -8.73
C SER A 63 18.26 0.25 -7.85
N VAL A 64 17.18 0.29 -7.06
CA VAL A 64 16.93 1.38 -6.09
C VAL A 64 18.10 1.53 -5.12
N GLU A 65 18.58 0.43 -4.56
CA GLU A 65 19.71 0.42 -3.62
C GLU A 65 21.00 0.94 -4.25
N THR A 66 21.21 0.61 -5.53
CA THR A 66 22.39 1.07 -6.28
C THR A 66 22.33 2.56 -6.60
N GLU A 67 21.16 3.05 -6.99
CA GLU A 67 20.97 4.42 -7.50
C GLU A 67 20.68 5.45 -6.41
N LEU A 68 19.87 5.07 -5.40
CA LEU A 68 19.42 5.99 -4.34
C LEU A 68 19.99 5.66 -2.96
N GLY A 69 20.42 4.43 -2.72
CA GLY A 69 20.95 3.97 -1.44
C GLY A 69 20.00 3.06 -0.67
N VAL A 70 20.32 2.84 0.61
CA VAL A 70 19.60 1.89 1.49
C VAL A 70 18.13 2.29 1.68
N VAL A 71 17.24 1.38 1.33
CA VAL A 71 15.79 1.57 1.53
C VAL A 71 15.45 1.48 3.01
N SER A 72 14.90 2.56 3.57
CA SER A 72 14.46 2.63 4.98
C SER A 72 12.96 2.76 5.16
N ALA A 73 12.20 3.01 4.07
CA ALA A 73 10.75 2.92 4.06
C ALA A 73 10.26 2.20 2.81
N ALA A 74 9.18 1.40 2.95
CA ALA A 74 8.55 0.72 1.83
C ALA A 74 7.03 0.76 1.96
N VAL A 75 6.33 1.19 0.90
CA VAL A 75 4.88 1.31 0.86
C VAL A 75 4.31 0.44 -0.24
N SER A 76 3.49 -0.54 0.14
CA SER A 76 2.80 -1.43 -0.79
C SER A 76 1.41 -0.87 -1.10
N ALA A 77 1.31 -0.07 -2.18
CA ALA A 77 0.05 0.51 -2.64
C ALA A 77 -0.40 -0.01 -4.02
N ALA A 78 0.43 -0.80 -4.71
CA ALA A 78 0.04 -1.42 -5.97
C ALA A 78 -1.16 -2.35 -5.79
N GLY A 79 -2.13 -2.21 -6.67
CA GLY A 79 -3.33 -3.01 -6.65
C GLY A 79 -4.34 -2.58 -7.69
N TYR A 80 -5.41 -3.36 -7.81
CA TYR A 80 -6.58 -3.05 -8.63
C TYR A 80 -7.84 -3.51 -7.91
N TYR A 81 -8.98 -3.02 -8.38
CA TYR A 81 -10.28 -3.42 -7.88
C TYR A 81 -11.13 -3.93 -9.04
N GLU A 82 -11.77 -5.05 -8.83
CA GLU A 82 -12.66 -5.69 -9.78
C GLU A 82 -13.85 -6.26 -9.01
N MET A 83 -15.06 -6.08 -9.54
CA MET A 83 -16.27 -6.67 -8.97
C MET A 83 -16.64 -7.93 -9.74
N ALA A 84 -16.93 -9.01 -9.03
CA ALA A 84 -17.48 -10.23 -9.61
C ALA A 84 -18.34 -10.96 -8.57
N ALA A 85 -19.54 -11.43 -8.97
CA ALA A 85 -20.33 -12.28 -8.09
C ALA A 85 -19.52 -13.54 -7.74
N VAL A 86 -19.66 -14.05 -6.52
CA VAL A 86 -18.85 -15.18 -6.06
C VAL A 86 -18.98 -16.42 -6.96
N SER A 87 -20.15 -16.63 -7.57
CA SER A 87 -20.39 -17.69 -8.55
C SER A 87 -19.61 -17.54 -9.85
N ASP A 88 -19.20 -16.32 -10.20
CA ASP A 88 -18.63 -15.97 -11.49
C ASP A 88 -17.12 -15.72 -11.41
N ILE A 89 -16.56 -15.69 -10.19
CA ILE A 89 -15.12 -15.55 -9.99
C ILE A 89 -14.39 -16.73 -10.61
N THR A 90 -13.63 -16.46 -11.66
CA THR A 90 -12.79 -17.48 -12.29
C THR A 90 -11.53 -17.76 -11.46
N GLY A 91 -10.94 -18.95 -11.65
CA GLY A 91 -9.66 -19.28 -11.01
C GLY A 91 -8.53 -18.29 -11.37
N ALA A 92 -8.53 -17.75 -12.59
CA ALA A 92 -7.56 -16.77 -13.04
C ALA A 92 -7.71 -15.42 -12.31
N GLN A 93 -8.95 -14.92 -12.18
CA GLN A 93 -9.25 -13.71 -11.42
C GLN A 93 -8.85 -13.85 -9.95
N TRP A 94 -9.21 -14.97 -9.32
CA TRP A 94 -8.82 -15.30 -7.96
C TRP A 94 -7.29 -15.26 -7.77
N GLN A 95 -6.56 -15.99 -8.62
CA GLN A 95 -5.10 -16.05 -8.54
C GLN A 95 -4.45 -14.70 -8.80
N ARG A 96 -4.93 -13.93 -9.79
CA ARG A 96 -4.39 -12.61 -10.09
C ARG A 96 -4.60 -11.63 -8.93
N MET A 97 -5.79 -11.66 -8.29
CA MET A 97 -6.10 -10.82 -7.13
C MET A 97 -5.13 -11.10 -5.98
N LEU A 98 -4.91 -12.38 -5.65
CA LEU A 98 -3.96 -12.76 -4.61
C LEU A 98 -2.51 -12.45 -4.99
N ALA A 99 -2.10 -12.71 -6.24
CA ALA A 99 -0.73 -12.47 -6.69
C ALA A 99 -0.34 -11.00 -6.62
N VAL A 100 -1.22 -10.09 -7.01
CA VAL A 100 -0.93 -8.65 -7.00
C VAL A 100 -0.96 -8.11 -5.57
N HIS A 101 -2.05 -8.34 -4.82
CA HIS A 101 -2.24 -7.70 -3.51
C HIS A 101 -1.41 -8.36 -2.40
N LEU A 102 -1.55 -9.67 -2.23
CA LEU A 102 -0.86 -10.40 -1.17
C LEU A 102 0.57 -10.76 -1.59
N GLY A 103 0.75 -11.31 -2.79
CA GLY A 103 2.05 -11.65 -3.36
C GLY A 103 2.94 -10.41 -3.51
N GLY A 104 2.41 -9.32 -4.07
CA GLY A 104 3.15 -8.06 -4.23
C GLY A 104 3.66 -7.50 -2.91
N PHE A 105 2.86 -7.53 -1.84
CA PHE A 105 3.31 -7.13 -0.50
C PHE A 105 4.42 -8.04 0.03
N LEU A 106 4.28 -9.35 -0.15
CA LEU A 106 5.30 -10.32 0.24
C LEU A 106 6.61 -10.11 -0.53
N HIS A 107 6.54 -9.94 -1.85
CA HIS A 107 7.72 -9.75 -2.70
C HIS A 107 8.48 -8.46 -2.34
N LEU A 108 7.77 -7.35 -2.14
CA LEU A 108 8.34 -6.09 -1.68
C LEU A 108 9.03 -6.28 -0.33
N SER A 109 8.31 -6.81 0.66
CA SER A 109 8.83 -7.01 2.02
C SER A 109 10.09 -7.86 2.03
N ARG A 110 10.07 -9.01 1.34
CA ARG A 110 11.26 -9.89 1.23
C ARG A 110 12.46 -9.21 0.61
N SER A 111 12.24 -8.28 -0.33
CA SER A 111 13.31 -7.61 -1.05
C SER A 111 13.95 -6.48 -0.25
N VAL A 112 13.19 -5.75 0.58
CA VAL A 112 13.72 -4.62 1.38
C VAL A 112 14.23 -5.04 2.77
N LEU A 113 13.70 -6.13 3.33
CA LEU A 113 14.04 -6.59 4.68
C LEU A 113 15.53 -6.82 4.94
N PRO A 114 16.32 -7.44 4.04
CA PRO A 114 17.74 -7.70 4.32
C PRO A 114 18.51 -6.44 4.72
N GLN A 115 18.29 -5.32 4.05
CA GLN A 115 18.97 -4.06 4.36
C GLN A 115 18.38 -3.34 5.57
N MET A 116 17.05 -3.39 5.74
CA MET A 116 16.40 -2.84 6.93
C MET A 116 16.89 -3.53 8.20
N LEU A 117 17.02 -4.86 8.17
CA LEU A 117 17.54 -5.65 9.28
C LEU A 117 19.03 -5.36 9.55
N ALA A 118 19.84 -5.26 8.50
CA ALA A 118 21.26 -4.92 8.63
C ALA A 118 21.47 -3.53 9.23
N SER A 119 20.55 -2.58 8.97
CA SER A 119 20.61 -1.23 9.54
C SER A 119 19.93 -1.10 10.91
N GLY A 120 19.16 -2.12 11.34
CA GLY A 120 18.34 -2.07 12.54
C GLY A 120 17.22 -1.00 12.51
N ASN A 121 16.81 -0.60 11.31
CA ASN A 121 15.81 0.45 11.12
C ASN A 121 15.04 0.26 9.80
N GLY A 122 13.72 0.30 9.88
CA GLY A 122 12.87 0.22 8.70
C GLY A 122 11.39 0.46 9.03
N SER A 123 10.63 0.93 8.03
CA SER A 123 9.19 1.06 8.11
C SER A 123 8.53 0.51 6.85
N ILE A 124 7.67 -0.48 7.01
CA ILE A 124 6.89 -1.07 5.91
C ILE A 124 5.41 -0.76 6.16
N VAL A 125 4.74 -0.16 5.18
CA VAL A 125 3.31 0.18 5.26
C VAL A 125 2.57 -0.48 4.11
N ALA A 126 1.53 -1.27 4.45
CA ALA A 126 0.64 -1.88 3.46
C ALA A 126 -0.64 -1.05 3.28
N ILE A 127 -1.10 -0.88 2.04
CA ILE A 127 -2.44 -0.35 1.79
C ILE A 127 -3.44 -1.51 1.80
N GLY A 128 -4.17 -1.60 2.91
CA GLY A 128 -5.28 -2.52 3.12
C GLY A 128 -6.57 -2.05 2.43
N SER A 129 -7.69 -2.29 3.10
CA SER A 129 -9.01 -1.77 2.76
C SER A 129 -9.93 -1.91 3.98
N GLU A 130 -10.91 -1.03 4.14
CA GLU A 130 -11.99 -1.20 5.11
C GLU A 130 -12.74 -2.52 4.90
N LEU A 131 -12.84 -2.99 3.63
CA LEU A 131 -13.49 -4.26 3.29
C LEU A 131 -12.78 -5.48 3.90
N ALA A 132 -11.51 -5.34 4.25
CA ALA A 132 -10.77 -6.38 4.99
C ALA A 132 -11.16 -6.47 6.47
N VAL A 133 -11.79 -5.42 7.01
CA VAL A 133 -12.19 -5.32 8.42
C VAL A 133 -13.70 -5.52 8.57
N GLY A 134 -14.50 -4.75 7.83
CA GLY A 134 -15.96 -4.78 7.90
C GLY A 134 -16.62 -5.83 7.00
N GLY A 135 -15.86 -6.50 6.14
CA GLY A 135 -16.36 -7.35 5.07
C GLY A 135 -16.85 -6.52 3.88
N GLY A 136 -16.91 -7.15 2.72
CA GLY A 136 -17.40 -6.53 1.49
C GLY A 136 -18.91 -6.71 1.29
N GLY A 137 -19.42 -6.09 0.21
CA GLY A 137 -20.75 -6.32 -0.31
C GLY A 137 -20.77 -7.34 -1.43
N THR A 138 -21.82 -7.29 -2.25
CA THR A 138 -21.94 -8.11 -3.44
C THR A 138 -20.82 -7.78 -4.45
N GLY A 139 -20.07 -8.79 -4.85
CA GLY A 139 -18.98 -8.65 -5.83
C GLY A 139 -17.59 -8.44 -5.26
N ASP A 140 -17.43 -8.30 -3.94
CA ASP A 140 -16.16 -7.96 -3.29
C ASP A 140 -15.36 -9.17 -2.78
N ALA A 141 -15.89 -10.39 -2.90
CA ALA A 141 -15.40 -11.56 -2.15
C ALA A 141 -13.89 -11.81 -2.33
N HIS A 142 -13.37 -11.79 -3.56
CA HIS A 142 -11.96 -12.05 -3.84
C HIS A 142 -11.05 -10.89 -3.41
N TYR A 143 -11.50 -9.65 -3.56
CA TYR A 143 -10.78 -8.48 -3.12
C TYR A 143 -10.70 -8.41 -1.58
N SER A 144 -11.84 -8.58 -0.89
CA SER A 144 -11.89 -8.63 0.58
C SER A 144 -11.03 -9.75 1.15
N ALA A 145 -11.06 -10.94 0.50
CA ALA A 145 -10.19 -12.06 0.89
C ALA A 145 -8.71 -11.71 0.74
N ALA A 146 -8.29 -11.11 -0.39
CA ALA A 146 -6.90 -10.70 -0.61
C ALA A 146 -6.44 -9.65 0.39
N LYS A 147 -7.26 -8.63 0.66
CA LYS A 147 -6.96 -7.56 1.62
C LYS A 147 -7.00 -8.05 3.08
N GLY A 148 -7.89 -8.99 3.42
CA GLY A 148 -7.90 -9.64 4.73
C GLY A 148 -6.65 -10.49 4.96
N ALA A 149 -6.22 -11.27 3.96
CA ALA A 149 -5.00 -12.05 4.01
C ALA A 149 -3.76 -11.16 4.13
N LEU A 150 -3.73 -10.01 3.41
CA LEU A 150 -2.67 -9.01 3.51
C LEU A 150 -2.53 -8.47 4.93
N LEU A 151 -3.64 -8.11 5.61
CA LEU A 151 -3.60 -7.64 7.00
C LEU A 151 -3.13 -8.74 7.97
N GLY A 152 -3.48 -10.01 7.70
CA GLY A 152 -2.96 -11.15 8.46
C GLY A 152 -1.45 -11.30 8.33
N LEU A 153 -0.93 -11.27 7.09
CA LEU A 153 0.51 -11.31 6.80
C LEU A 153 1.24 -10.12 7.42
N MET A 154 0.70 -8.91 7.30
CA MET A 154 1.25 -7.69 7.87
C MET A 154 1.46 -7.82 9.38
N ARG A 155 0.45 -8.29 10.13
CA ARG A 155 0.54 -8.46 11.60
C ARG A 155 1.57 -9.51 12.00
N SER A 156 1.63 -10.64 11.27
CA SER A 156 2.63 -11.68 11.52
C SER A 156 4.04 -11.16 11.30
N LEU A 157 4.24 -10.44 10.17
CA LEU A 157 5.52 -9.84 9.84
C LEU A 157 5.93 -8.75 10.85
N ALA A 158 4.97 -7.96 11.34
CA ALA A 158 5.21 -6.95 12.37
C ALA A 158 5.76 -7.57 13.66
N ALA A 159 5.14 -8.65 14.14
CA ALA A 159 5.58 -9.36 15.34
C ALA A 159 6.99 -9.95 15.18
N GLU A 160 7.31 -10.49 14.01
CA GLU A 160 8.61 -11.09 13.71
C GLU A 160 9.72 -10.03 13.58
N MET A 161 9.44 -8.87 12.98
CA MET A 161 10.45 -7.88 12.62
C MET A 161 10.66 -6.79 13.67
N ALA A 162 9.68 -6.50 14.52
CA ALA A 162 9.78 -5.44 15.53
C ALA A 162 10.98 -5.60 16.49
N PRO A 163 11.32 -6.80 17.00
CA PRO A 163 12.50 -6.97 17.83
C PRO A 163 13.82 -6.63 17.13
N GLN A 164 13.81 -6.56 15.80
CA GLN A 164 14.97 -6.26 14.96
C GLN A 164 14.98 -4.81 14.45
N GLY A 165 14.08 -3.96 14.96
CA GLY A 165 14.02 -2.53 14.64
C GLY A 165 13.25 -2.20 13.36
N VAL A 166 12.52 -3.15 12.75
CA VAL A 166 11.68 -2.90 11.58
C VAL A 166 10.21 -2.91 11.98
N ARG A 167 9.50 -1.81 11.70
CA ARG A 167 8.07 -1.68 11.95
C ARG A 167 7.28 -2.03 10.70
N VAL A 168 6.18 -2.75 10.88
CA VAL A 168 5.25 -3.09 9.79
C VAL A 168 3.84 -2.74 10.22
N ASN A 169 3.15 -1.94 9.43
CA ASN A 169 1.80 -1.43 9.72
C ASN A 169 0.95 -1.39 8.45
N ALA A 170 -0.31 -1.04 8.57
CA ALA A 170 -1.22 -0.87 7.45
C ALA A 170 -2.04 0.42 7.56
N VAL A 171 -2.46 0.93 6.42
CA VAL A 171 -3.57 1.87 6.29
C VAL A 171 -4.68 1.15 5.53
N ALA A 172 -5.90 1.16 6.04
CA ALA A 172 -7.07 0.52 5.45
C ALA A 172 -8.11 1.58 5.06
N PRO A 173 -7.95 2.22 3.89
CA PRO A 173 -8.86 3.27 3.46
C PRO A 173 -10.25 2.74 3.17
N GLY A 174 -11.25 3.61 3.31
CA GLY A 174 -12.54 3.48 2.67
C GLY A 174 -12.51 3.88 1.20
N PRO A 175 -13.68 4.05 0.59
CA PRO A 175 -13.77 4.54 -0.77
C PRO A 175 -13.05 5.88 -0.91
N THR A 176 -12.05 5.89 -1.78
CA THR A 176 -11.13 7.02 -1.97
C THR A 176 -11.27 7.56 -3.39
N ASP A 177 -11.28 8.87 -3.54
CA ASP A 177 -11.38 9.53 -4.84
C ASP A 177 -10.09 9.36 -5.65
N THR A 178 -10.04 8.29 -6.42
CA THR A 178 -8.87 7.89 -7.23
C THR A 178 -9.33 7.29 -8.56
N PRO A 179 -8.44 7.15 -9.55
CA PRO A 179 -8.75 6.47 -10.81
C PRO A 179 -9.17 4.99 -10.63
N LEU A 180 -8.79 4.35 -9.51
CA LEU A 180 -9.23 2.98 -9.20
C LEU A 180 -10.75 2.90 -9.04
N LEU A 181 -11.38 3.95 -8.54
CA LEU A 181 -12.82 4.04 -8.35
C LEU A 181 -13.43 4.69 -9.60
N ALA A 182 -13.96 3.87 -10.51
CA ALA A 182 -14.56 4.33 -11.76
C ALA A 182 -15.57 5.46 -11.55
N ALA A 183 -15.72 6.33 -12.56
CA ALA A 183 -16.59 7.51 -12.43
C ALA A 183 -18.08 7.15 -12.20
N ASP A 184 -18.52 6.01 -12.71
CA ASP A 184 -19.86 5.44 -12.57
C ASP A 184 -19.98 4.44 -11.41
N SER A 185 -18.97 4.36 -10.56
CA SER A 185 -18.98 3.47 -9.40
C SER A 185 -20.15 3.77 -8.46
N PRO A 186 -20.87 2.75 -7.95
CA PRO A 186 -21.91 2.93 -6.96
C PRO A 186 -21.43 3.63 -5.68
N TRP A 187 -20.15 3.53 -5.37
CA TRP A 187 -19.50 4.20 -4.23
C TRP A 187 -19.40 5.73 -4.40
N ARG A 188 -19.66 6.27 -5.61
CA ARG A 188 -19.75 7.70 -5.89
C ARG A 188 -21.19 8.22 -5.86
N ALA A 189 -22.19 7.34 -5.77
CA ALA A 189 -23.59 7.73 -5.77
C ALA A 189 -23.94 8.53 -4.49
N SER A 190 -24.80 9.53 -4.63
CA SER A 190 -25.27 10.38 -3.51
C SER A 190 -25.87 9.57 -2.37
N ASP A 191 -26.62 8.52 -2.71
CA ASP A 191 -27.26 7.63 -1.74
C ASP A 191 -26.21 6.91 -0.87
N TYR A 192 -25.14 6.41 -1.49
CA TYR A 192 -24.04 5.82 -0.74
C TYR A 192 -23.30 6.87 0.10
N LEU A 193 -22.94 8.02 -0.48
CA LEU A 193 -22.23 9.07 0.25
C LEU A 193 -23.01 9.57 1.47
N SER A 194 -24.35 9.60 1.39
CA SER A 194 -25.21 9.99 2.51
C SER A 194 -25.19 9.00 3.67
N THR A 195 -24.73 7.76 3.46
CA THR A 195 -24.56 6.75 4.52
C THR A 195 -23.26 6.92 5.30
N LEU A 196 -22.28 7.63 4.72
CA LEU A 196 -21.00 7.87 5.37
C LEU A 196 -21.13 8.98 6.42
N PRO A 197 -20.63 8.80 7.64
CA PRO A 197 -20.65 9.85 8.67
C PRO A 197 -20.01 11.18 8.23
N ILE A 198 -18.93 11.13 7.43
CA ILE A 198 -18.30 12.35 6.88
C ILE A 198 -18.99 12.84 5.60
N GLY A 199 -19.81 12.03 4.94
CA GLY A 199 -20.63 12.43 3.80
C GLY A 199 -19.87 12.58 2.48
N ARG A 200 -18.62 12.13 2.40
CA ARG A 200 -17.80 12.19 1.18
C ARG A 200 -16.77 11.06 1.12
N LEU A 201 -16.21 10.85 -0.06
CA LEU A 201 -15.03 10.01 -0.23
C LEU A 201 -13.81 10.62 0.48
N ALA A 202 -12.87 9.78 0.90
CA ALA A 202 -11.55 10.25 1.28
C ALA A 202 -10.78 10.74 0.03
N SER A 203 -9.88 11.69 0.19
CA SER A 203 -8.92 12.01 -0.85
C SER A 203 -7.69 11.11 -0.76
N ALA A 204 -6.95 10.97 -1.87
CA ALA A 204 -5.70 10.21 -1.88
C ALA A 204 -4.66 10.83 -0.93
N GLU A 205 -4.66 12.16 -0.80
CA GLU A 205 -3.77 12.92 0.08
C GLU A 205 -4.07 12.65 1.57
N GLU A 206 -5.35 12.54 1.96
CA GLU A 206 -5.73 12.18 3.33
C GLU A 206 -5.22 10.78 3.70
N VAL A 207 -5.26 9.84 2.76
CA VAL A 207 -4.67 8.51 2.96
C VAL A 207 -3.15 8.59 3.02
N ALA A 208 -2.52 9.41 2.16
CA ALA A 208 -1.07 9.59 2.13
C ALA A 208 -0.54 10.17 3.45
N LEU A 209 -1.26 11.09 4.11
CA LEU A 209 -0.90 11.62 5.43
C LEU A 209 -0.87 10.51 6.50
N CYS A 210 -1.81 9.56 6.48
CA CYS A 210 -1.79 8.41 7.39
C CYS A 210 -0.56 7.52 7.15
N VAL A 211 -0.20 7.28 5.87
CA VAL A 211 1.00 6.52 5.52
C VAL A 211 2.25 7.24 6.00
N ALA A 212 2.37 8.54 5.72
CA ALA A 212 3.52 9.35 6.10
C ALA A 212 3.69 9.41 7.63
N PHE A 213 2.59 9.49 8.39
CA PHE A 213 2.62 9.37 9.86
C PHE A 213 3.24 8.03 10.30
N LEU A 214 2.81 6.90 9.73
CA LEU A 214 3.37 5.58 10.07
C LEU A 214 4.84 5.44 9.68
N VAL A 215 5.27 6.12 8.62
CA VAL A 215 6.66 6.12 8.17
C VAL A 215 7.54 6.97 9.10
N ASP A 216 7.16 8.21 9.37
CA ASP A 216 8.00 9.20 10.06
C ASP A 216 7.75 9.26 11.58
N GLU A 217 6.49 9.46 12.01
CA GLU A 217 6.16 9.77 13.40
C GLU A 217 5.68 8.54 14.19
N GLY A 218 5.12 7.53 13.53
CA GLY A 218 4.53 6.34 14.16
C GLY A 218 5.54 5.38 14.77
N SER A 219 6.56 5.87 15.48
CA SER A 219 7.67 5.07 16.01
C SER A 219 7.23 3.99 17.01
N PHE A 220 6.06 4.13 17.60
CA PHE A 220 5.47 3.18 18.56
C PHE A 220 4.37 2.31 17.94
N CYS A 221 4.07 2.47 16.65
CA CYS A 221 3.09 1.67 15.92
C CYS A 221 3.73 0.39 15.38
N VAL A 222 3.23 -0.77 15.78
CA VAL A 222 3.68 -2.09 15.34
C VAL A 222 2.46 -2.98 15.14
N GLY A 223 2.23 -3.47 13.91
CA GLY A 223 1.07 -4.30 13.58
C GLY A 223 -0.27 -3.54 13.56
N GLU A 224 -0.22 -2.21 13.61
CA GLU A 224 -1.40 -1.35 13.64
C GLU A 224 -2.03 -1.18 12.26
N THR A 225 -3.32 -0.90 12.26
CA THR A 225 -4.07 -0.57 11.05
C THR A 225 -4.83 0.74 11.26
N LEU A 226 -4.42 1.80 10.56
CA LEU A 226 -5.17 3.06 10.55
C LEU A 226 -6.30 2.96 9.51
N ASN A 227 -7.50 3.41 9.87
CA ASN A 227 -8.70 3.28 9.04
C ASN A 227 -9.27 4.66 8.62
N PRO A 228 -8.68 5.37 7.66
CA PRO A 228 -9.26 6.59 7.10
C PRO A 228 -10.41 6.23 6.12
N ASN A 229 -11.58 5.89 6.64
CA ASN A 229 -12.69 5.29 5.89
C ASN A 229 -13.99 6.13 5.93
N SER A 230 -13.90 7.41 6.22
CA SER A 230 -15.07 8.32 6.32
C SER A 230 -16.15 7.85 7.33
N GLY A 231 -15.79 6.91 8.22
CA GLY A 231 -16.69 6.30 9.19
C GLY A 231 -17.53 5.14 8.63
N ALA A 232 -17.19 4.60 7.46
CA ALA A 232 -17.91 3.48 6.86
C ALA A 232 -17.86 2.21 7.74
N VAL A 233 -16.76 2.03 8.49
CA VAL A 233 -16.58 0.95 9.48
C VAL A 233 -16.04 1.58 10.76
N ILE A 234 -16.76 1.45 11.86
CA ILE A 234 -16.41 1.96 13.19
C ILE A 234 -16.21 0.78 14.15
#